data_e6bc4aad70eaec00bb136962dd1c576f
#
_entry.id   e6bc4aad70eaec00bb136962dd1c576f
#
_cell.length_a   1.000
_cell.length_b   1.000
_cell.length_c   1.000
_cell.angle_alpha   90.00
_cell.angle_beta   90.00
_cell.angle_gamma   90.00
#
_symmetry.space_group_name_H-M   'P 1'
#
loop_
_entity.id
_entity.type
_entity.pdbx_description
1 polymer ?
#
loop_
_entity_poly.entity_id
_entity_poly.type
_entity_poly.pdbx_seq_one_letter_code
_entity_poly.pdbx_strand_id
1 'polypeptide(L)'
;PWSSGSAYGLMIEAGAKMTQMENRIVLARFKDGFGPVGAYFLHLKTYTQNGLGEEFESKWWPQLQEMVGKEYLDPELSHKTHRPIPTCLRNHAMISEVNAGRGPIHMVTMEAFQDPHLEEVGWENFLGMTISQAVLWAATDVDPKHENPELTTSEPYVMGSHATGSGAWCSGPEDVSPPEYFWGYNRMMTIEGLFGAGDAVGGTPHAFSSGSFTEGRLSAKAACRYIDDGKGEGIVVSDKRINELKEKIYKPMEHYKIYRNEVVAGDVNPNYINPRQGLDRLQKLMDEYCGGATVSYMTNEKLLSIGLKKLKVMEEDLEKLAASDFHELLRAWELMHRHRTAECVTQHTMFRKETRWPGYYYRGDAMKLDDENWHVLTVSRRDPDTGEYTMEKAPVYHLVKDGE
;
A
#
# COMPACT_ATOMS: atom_id res chain seq x y z
N PRO A 1 10.01 13.75 8.21
CA PRO A 1 9.07 13.84 7.11
C PRO A 1 8.82 12.43 6.57
N TRP A 2 7.57 11.98 6.71
CA TRP A 2 7.18 10.63 6.29
C TRP A 2 6.17 10.75 5.16
N SER A 3 6.27 9.90 4.16
CA SER A 3 5.21 9.76 3.17
C SER A 3 3.98 9.16 3.86
N SER A 4 2.91 9.94 3.95
CA SER A 4 1.66 9.52 4.60
C SER A 4 0.64 8.92 3.62
N GLY A 5 0.95 8.92 2.32
CA GLY A 5 0.03 8.52 1.26
C GLY A 5 -1.07 9.55 0.97
N SER A 6 -0.92 10.79 1.42
CA SER A 6 -1.92 11.85 1.20
C SER A 6 -2.22 12.12 -0.27
N ALA A 7 -1.28 11.82 -1.18
CA ALA A 7 -1.50 11.93 -2.62
C ALA A 7 -2.70 11.08 -3.08
N TYR A 8 -2.86 9.85 -2.59
CA TYR A 8 -4.02 9.02 -2.92
C TYR A 8 -5.34 9.70 -2.52
N GLY A 9 -5.41 10.18 -1.27
CA GLY A 9 -6.61 10.85 -0.76
C GLY A 9 -6.98 12.07 -1.58
N LEU A 10 -6.00 12.91 -1.93
CA LEU A 10 -6.21 14.10 -2.76
C LEU A 10 -6.70 13.76 -4.16
N MET A 11 -6.15 12.74 -4.80
CA MET A 11 -6.57 12.29 -6.13
C MET A 11 -7.98 11.71 -6.12
N ILE A 12 -8.30 10.90 -5.10
CA ILE A 12 -9.65 10.35 -4.90
C ILE A 12 -10.67 11.49 -4.68
N GLU A 13 -10.35 12.48 -3.85
CA GLU A 13 -11.23 13.63 -3.61
C GLU A 13 -11.40 14.51 -4.85
N ALA A 14 -10.38 14.61 -5.70
CA ALA A 14 -10.46 15.28 -6.98
C ALA A 14 -11.32 14.54 -8.03
N GLY A 15 -11.71 13.30 -7.75
CA GLY A 15 -12.48 12.45 -8.69
C GLY A 15 -11.64 11.82 -9.78
N ALA A 16 -10.32 11.71 -9.59
CA ALA A 16 -9.47 10.94 -10.49
C ALA A 16 -9.82 9.46 -10.43
N LYS A 17 -9.73 8.77 -11.58
CA LYS A 17 -9.84 7.31 -11.59
C LYS A 17 -8.64 6.69 -10.89
N MET A 18 -8.93 5.75 -10.00
CA MET A 18 -7.93 4.94 -9.30
C MET A 18 -7.96 3.52 -9.85
N THR A 19 -6.80 2.87 -9.94
CA THR A 19 -6.70 1.51 -10.46
C THR A 19 -6.06 0.57 -9.46
N GLN A 20 -6.58 -0.65 -9.41
CA GLN A 20 -6.04 -1.80 -8.66
C GLN A 20 -5.74 -1.52 -7.18
N MET A 21 -6.56 -0.70 -6.52
CA MET A 21 -6.34 -0.29 -5.14
C MET A 21 -6.47 -1.45 -4.14
N GLU A 22 -6.98 -2.61 -4.55
CA GLU A 22 -6.93 -3.85 -3.78
C GLU A 22 -5.52 -4.44 -3.68
N ASN A 23 -4.62 -4.10 -4.61
CA ASN A 23 -3.24 -4.55 -4.57
C ASN A 23 -2.48 -3.82 -3.47
N ARG A 24 -2.32 -4.50 -2.36
CA ARG A 24 -1.53 -4.04 -1.23
C ARG A 24 -0.37 -4.98 -1.03
N ILE A 25 0.78 -4.43 -0.70
CA ILE A 25 1.95 -5.20 -0.34
C ILE A 25 2.04 -5.30 1.18
N VAL A 26 2.01 -6.53 1.67
CA VAL A 26 2.36 -6.86 3.03
C VAL A 26 3.77 -7.45 3.00
N LEU A 27 4.75 -6.65 3.39
CA LEU A 27 6.15 -7.06 3.34
C LEU A 27 6.53 -7.76 4.64
N ALA A 28 7.26 -8.87 4.53
CA ALA A 28 7.99 -9.40 5.67
C ALA A 28 9.02 -8.37 6.14
N ARG A 29 9.12 -8.18 7.46
CA ARG A 29 10.06 -7.27 8.11
C ARG A 29 10.77 -7.99 9.23
N PHE A 30 11.91 -7.44 9.65
CA PHE A 30 12.46 -7.81 10.94
C PHE A 30 11.51 -7.33 12.03
N LYS A 31 11.31 -8.15 13.05
CA LYS A 31 10.49 -7.80 14.21
C LYS A 31 10.95 -6.49 14.81
N ASP A 32 10.02 -5.66 15.18
CA ASP A 32 10.25 -4.31 15.73
C ASP A 32 11.00 -3.36 14.79
N GLY A 33 11.26 -3.77 13.56
CA GLY A 33 11.98 -3.00 12.55
C GLY A 33 11.10 -2.35 11.49
N PHE A 34 11.73 -1.52 10.65
CA PHE A 34 11.04 -0.72 9.63
C PHE A 34 11.37 -1.13 8.19
N GLY A 35 12.43 -1.91 7.99
CA GLY A 35 12.90 -2.25 6.64
C GLY A 35 12.25 -3.49 6.05
N PRO A 36 11.91 -3.51 4.75
CA PRO A 36 11.52 -4.72 4.07
C PRO A 36 12.72 -5.66 3.94
N VAL A 37 12.50 -6.95 4.12
CA VAL A 37 13.58 -7.94 4.14
C VAL A 37 13.87 -8.59 2.77
N GLY A 38 13.10 -8.27 1.73
CA GLY A 38 13.19 -8.95 0.43
C GLY A 38 14.58 -8.93 -0.21
N ALA A 39 15.27 -7.80 -0.15
CA ALA A 39 16.62 -7.65 -0.70
C ALA A 39 17.65 -8.51 0.05
N TYR A 40 17.50 -8.70 1.35
CA TYR A 40 18.43 -9.51 2.15
C TYR A 40 18.39 -10.99 1.78
N PHE A 41 17.22 -11.53 1.45
CA PHE A 41 17.12 -12.90 0.95
C PHE A 41 17.92 -13.11 -0.33
N LEU A 42 17.94 -12.10 -1.22
CA LEU A 42 18.74 -12.14 -2.45
C LEU A 42 20.23 -12.04 -2.19
N HIS A 43 20.64 -11.04 -1.42
CA HIS A 43 22.03 -10.70 -1.23
C HIS A 43 22.75 -11.71 -0.33
N LEU A 44 22.06 -12.17 0.71
CA LEU A 44 22.61 -13.18 1.64
C LEU A 44 22.38 -14.61 1.17
N LYS A 45 21.61 -14.84 0.10
CA LYS A 45 21.24 -16.17 -0.39
C LYS A 45 20.64 -17.04 0.72
N THR A 46 19.84 -16.44 1.56
CA THR A 46 19.28 -17.07 2.76
C THR A 46 17.81 -17.46 2.58
N TYR A 47 17.27 -18.12 3.57
CA TYR A 47 15.92 -18.66 3.60
C TYR A 47 15.26 -18.42 4.98
N THR A 48 14.01 -18.86 5.14
CA THR A 48 13.27 -18.75 6.40
C THR A 48 13.20 -20.08 7.13
N GLN A 49 13.21 -20.02 8.48
CA GLN A 49 12.91 -21.13 9.38
C GLN A 49 11.73 -20.79 10.27
N ASN A 50 10.94 -21.82 10.62
CA ASN A 50 9.89 -21.70 11.62
C ASN A 50 10.47 -21.82 13.05
N GLY A 51 9.62 -21.73 14.08
CA GLY A 51 10.02 -21.83 15.48
C GLY A 51 10.55 -23.22 15.90
N LEU A 52 10.45 -24.22 15.04
CA LEU A 52 11.03 -25.55 15.23
C LEU A 52 12.39 -25.70 14.55
N GLY A 53 12.89 -24.66 13.87
CA GLY A 53 14.13 -24.69 13.11
C GLY A 53 14.01 -25.38 11.73
N GLU A 54 12.80 -25.58 11.24
CA GLU A 54 12.54 -26.25 9.97
C GLU A 54 12.37 -25.24 8.83
N GLU A 55 12.94 -25.54 7.65
CA GLU A 55 12.59 -24.88 6.40
C GLU A 55 11.17 -25.30 5.99
N PHE A 56 10.32 -24.37 5.62
CA PHE A 56 8.90 -24.66 5.45
C PHE A 56 8.29 -24.15 4.15
N GLU A 57 8.97 -23.28 3.40
CA GLU A 57 8.35 -22.63 2.24
C GLU A 57 7.85 -23.65 1.20
N SER A 58 8.62 -24.71 0.95
CA SER A 58 8.26 -25.78 0.01
C SER A 58 7.02 -26.58 0.43
N LYS A 59 6.75 -26.67 1.73
CA LYS A 59 5.62 -27.40 2.31
C LYS A 59 4.27 -26.81 1.88
N TRP A 60 4.22 -25.50 1.69
CA TRP A 60 3.00 -24.76 1.34
C TRP A 60 2.81 -24.59 -0.18
N TRP A 61 3.77 -25.04 -0.97
CA TRP A 61 3.73 -24.96 -2.41
C TRP A 61 2.52 -25.62 -3.08
N PRO A 62 2.11 -26.86 -2.70
CA PRO A 62 0.94 -27.49 -3.29
C PRO A 62 -0.36 -26.71 -3.08
N GLN A 63 -0.53 -26.10 -1.90
CA GLN A 63 -1.69 -25.28 -1.61
C GLN A 63 -1.71 -24.02 -2.48
N LEU A 64 -0.55 -23.37 -2.64
CA LEU A 64 -0.42 -22.21 -3.51
C LEU A 64 -0.72 -22.54 -4.98
N GLN A 65 -0.25 -23.68 -5.47
CA GLN A 65 -0.55 -24.15 -6.82
C GLN A 65 -2.05 -24.40 -7.04
N GLU A 66 -2.75 -24.84 -6.01
CA GLU A 66 -4.21 -24.97 -6.06
C GLU A 66 -4.93 -23.60 -6.13
N MET A 67 -4.37 -22.60 -5.47
CA MET A 67 -4.95 -21.25 -5.41
C MET A 67 -4.71 -20.44 -6.68
N VAL A 68 -3.48 -20.41 -7.19
CA VAL A 68 -3.07 -19.50 -8.27
C VAL A 68 -2.74 -20.18 -9.60
N GLY A 69 -2.81 -21.51 -9.67
CA GLY A 69 -2.43 -22.28 -10.86
C GLY A 69 -0.97 -22.68 -10.89
N LYS A 70 -0.67 -23.78 -11.62
CA LYS A 70 0.67 -24.33 -11.69
C LYS A 70 1.62 -23.47 -12.52
N GLU A 71 1.11 -22.81 -13.55
CA GLU A 71 1.84 -21.95 -14.45
C GLU A 71 2.50 -20.75 -13.75
N TYR A 72 1.92 -20.27 -12.68
CA TYR A 72 2.48 -19.17 -11.88
C TYR A 72 3.54 -19.62 -10.88
N LEU A 73 3.61 -20.90 -10.61
CA LEU A 73 4.45 -21.52 -9.59
C LEU A 73 5.17 -22.73 -10.19
N ASP A 74 6.17 -22.51 -11.01
CA ASP A 74 7.05 -23.58 -11.48
C ASP A 74 8.25 -23.75 -10.53
N PRO A 75 8.27 -24.81 -9.69
CA PRO A 75 9.39 -25.07 -8.78
C PRO A 75 10.71 -25.28 -9.54
N GLU A 76 10.66 -25.92 -10.71
CA GLU A 76 11.86 -26.13 -11.52
C GLU A 76 12.44 -24.81 -12.04
N LEU A 77 11.58 -23.86 -12.40
CA LEU A 77 12.01 -22.54 -12.83
C LEU A 77 12.64 -21.77 -11.67
N SER A 78 12.08 -21.87 -10.47
CA SER A 78 12.64 -21.26 -9.27
C SER A 78 14.01 -21.82 -8.90
N HIS A 79 14.18 -23.15 -8.89
CA HIS A 79 15.45 -23.81 -8.58
C HIS A 79 16.50 -23.59 -9.66
N LYS A 80 16.14 -23.68 -10.95
CA LYS A 80 17.09 -23.51 -12.07
C LYS A 80 17.58 -22.07 -12.23
N THR A 81 16.76 -21.10 -11.92
CA THR A 81 17.10 -19.69 -12.08
C THR A 81 17.67 -19.05 -10.81
N HIS A 82 17.77 -19.78 -9.71
CA HIS A 82 18.11 -19.26 -8.38
C HIS A 82 17.31 -18.02 -8.01
N ARG A 83 16.11 -17.89 -8.53
CA ARG A 83 15.21 -16.78 -8.19
C ARG A 83 14.56 -17.09 -6.84
N PRO A 84 14.53 -16.12 -5.93
CA PRO A 84 13.80 -16.29 -4.69
C PRO A 84 12.31 -16.47 -4.99
N ILE A 85 11.64 -17.22 -4.14
CA ILE A 85 10.19 -17.35 -4.17
C ILE A 85 9.59 -15.94 -4.15
N PRO A 86 8.61 -15.65 -5.03
CA PRO A 86 7.91 -14.37 -5.00
C PRO A 86 7.44 -13.99 -3.59
N THR A 87 7.57 -12.74 -3.23
CA THR A 87 7.32 -12.27 -1.85
C THR A 87 5.92 -12.63 -1.34
N CYS A 88 4.91 -12.60 -2.20
CA CYS A 88 3.55 -13.03 -1.84
C CYS A 88 3.51 -14.50 -1.40
N LEU A 89 4.26 -15.37 -2.07
CA LEU A 89 4.28 -16.80 -1.76
C LEU A 89 5.00 -17.08 -0.45
N ARG A 90 6.12 -16.40 -0.21
CA ARG A 90 6.81 -16.45 1.07
C ARG A 90 5.91 -15.97 2.21
N ASN A 91 5.22 -14.85 2.02
CA ASN A 91 4.29 -14.34 3.01
C ASN A 91 3.16 -15.33 3.30
N HIS A 92 2.62 -16.00 2.26
CA HIS A 92 1.62 -17.03 2.46
C HIS A 92 2.15 -18.18 3.31
N ALA A 93 3.35 -18.66 3.03
CA ALA A 93 3.98 -19.72 3.81
C ALA A 93 4.21 -19.29 5.27
N MET A 94 4.73 -18.08 5.50
CA MET A 94 4.92 -17.53 6.85
C MET A 94 3.60 -17.44 7.63
N ILE A 95 2.55 -16.88 7.03
CA ILE A 95 1.21 -16.78 7.64
C ILE A 95 0.68 -18.16 7.98
N SER A 96 0.83 -19.12 7.09
CA SER A 96 0.37 -20.49 7.28
C SER A 96 1.11 -21.22 8.41
N GLU A 97 2.43 -21.03 8.52
CA GLU A 97 3.22 -21.58 9.62
C GLU A 97 2.81 -20.98 10.97
N VAL A 98 2.64 -19.65 11.03
CA VAL A 98 2.19 -18.97 12.25
C VAL A 98 0.79 -19.44 12.65
N ASN A 99 -0.14 -19.54 11.71
CA ASN A 99 -1.50 -20.03 11.97
C ASN A 99 -1.52 -21.50 12.41
N ALA A 100 -0.54 -22.30 11.97
CA ALA A 100 -0.36 -23.69 12.41
C ALA A 100 0.35 -23.83 13.77
N GLY A 101 0.65 -22.71 14.44
CA GLY A 101 1.29 -22.70 15.77
C GLY A 101 2.78 -23.00 15.73
N ARG A 102 3.45 -22.85 14.57
CA ARG A 102 4.89 -23.09 14.41
C ARG A 102 5.70 -21.80 14.24
N GLY A 103 5.14 -20.66 14.62
CA GLY A 103 5.92 -19.43 14.80
C GLY A 103 6.83 -19.53 16.05
N PRO A 104 7.77 -18.58 16.24
CA PRO A 104 8.06 -17.45 15.33
C PRO A 104 8.79 -17.85 14.05
N ILE A 105 8.87 -16.92 13.07
CA ILE A 105 9.61 -17.12 11.83
C ILE A 105 10.92 -16.36 11.90
N HIS A 106 12.00 -16.96 11.44
CA HIS A 106 13.33 -16.37 11.45
C HIS A 106 13.95 -16.34 10.05
N MET A 107 14.76 -15.32 9.77
CA MET A 107 15.69 -15.33 8.64
C MET A 107 16.97 -16.02 9.06
N VAL A 108 17.45 -16.99 8.28
CA VAL A 108 18.67 -17.75 8.59
C VAL A 108 19.90 -16.94 8.19
N THR A 109 20.36 -16.06 9.09
CA THR A 109 21.54 -15.23 8.87
C THR A 109 22.82 -15.88 9.43
N MET A 110 22.72 -16.64 10.51
CA MET A 110 23.88 -17.30 11.13
C MET A 110 24.64 -18.20 10.14
N GLU A 111 23.93 -18.93 9.31
CA GLU A 111 24.54 -19.80 8.30
C GLU A 111 25.18 -18.96 7.18
N ALA A 112 24.48 -17.95 6.67
CA ALA A 112 24.97 -17.06 5.63
C ALA A 112 26.26 -16.34 6.06
N PHE A 113 26.34 -15.90 7.30
CA PHE A 113 27.49 -15.16 7.85
C PHE A 113 28.70 -16.04 8.23
N GLN A 114 28.65 -17.34 7.96
CA GLN A 114 29.86 -18.17 7.95
C GLN A 114 30.74 -17.86 6.73
N ASP A 115 30.18 -17.35 5.67
CA ASP A 115 30.92 -16.84 4.51
C ASP A 115 31.28 -15.34 4.77
N PRO A 116 32.57 -15.00 4.93
CA PRO A 116 32.98 -13.61 5.20
C PRO A 116 32.52 -12.60 4.15
N HIS A 117 32.38 -13.03 2.89
CA HIS A 117 31.87 -12.15 1.84
C HIS A 117 30.39 -11.87 2.01
N LEU A 118 29.57 -12.87 2.36
CA LEU A 118 28.15 -12.67 2.63
C LEU A 118 27.93 -11.84 3.89
N GLU A 119 28.79 -11.99 4.90
CA GLU A 119 28.76 -11.14 6.11
C GLU A 119 29.00 -9.67 5.75
N GLU A 120 30.05 -9.37 4.96
CA GLU A 120 30.36 -8.02 4.50
C GLU A 120 29.19 -7.42 3.71
N VAL A 121 28.69 -8.13 2.70
CA VAL A 121 27.53 -7.73 1.89
C VAL A 121 26.29 -7.53 2.77
N GLY A 122 26.08 -8.37 3.77
CA GLY A 122 24.97 -8.25 4.72
C GLY A 122 25.03 -6.94 5.49
N TRP A 123 26.18 -6.63 6.09
CA TRP A 123 26.35 -5.38 6.83
C TRP A 123 26.29 -4.14 5.95
N GLU A 124 26.84 -4.16 4.74
CA GLU A 124 26.66 -3.07 3.77
C GLU A 124 25.18 -2.80 3.48
N ASN A 125 24.39 -3.85 3.29
CA ASN A 125 22.96 -3.70 3.06
C ASN A 125 22.21 -3.17 4.29
N PHE A 126 22.50 -3.68 5.49
CA PHE A 126 21.87 -3.20 6.73
C PHE A 126 22.19 -1.73 6.97
N LEU A 127 23.40 -1.31 6.75
CA LEU A 127 23.83 0.08 6.93
C LEU A 127 23.35 0.98 5.77
N GLY A 128 23.35 0.49 4.54
CA GLY A 128 22.94 1.27 3.37
C GLY A 128 21.43 1.39 3.17
N MET A 129 20.68 0.32 3.42
CA MET A 129 19.24 0.27 3.13
C MET A 129 18.36 0.45 4.37
N THR A 130 18.82 -0.04 5.54
CA THR A 130 18.01 -0.08 6.77
C THR A 130 18.86 0.23 8.00
N ILE A 131 19.57 1.34 8.00
CA ILE A 131 20.41 1.75 9.14
C ILE A 131 19.64 1.77 10.45
N SER A 132 18.36 2.11 10.44
CA SER A 132 17.49 2.06 11.61
C SER A 132 17.37 0.66 12.20
N GLN A 133 17.41 -0.38 11.37
CA GLN A 133 17.39 -1.79 11.83
C GLN A 133 18.72 -2.15 12.49
N ALA A 134 19.85 -1.78 11.89
CA ALA A 134 21.15 -2.01 12.49
C ALA A 134 21.31 -1.31 13.85
N VAL A 135 20.80 -0.07 13.96
CA VAL A 135 20.79 0.67 15.24
C VAL A 135 19.87 0.02 16.27
N LEU A 136 18.69 -0.47 15.84
CA LEU A 136 17.77 -1.20 16.74
C LEU A 136 18.42 -2.47 17.27
N TRP A 137 19.04 -3.28 16.42
CA TRP A 137 19.74 -4.49 16.82
C TRP A 137 20.88 -4.19 17.79
N ALA A 138 21.68 -3.17 17.53
CA ALA A 138 22.73 -2.73 18.46
C ALA A 138 22.17 -2.29 19.82
N ALA A 139 20.97 -1.69 19.83
CA ALA A 139 20.31 -1.26 21.07
C ALA A 139 19.64 -2.42 21.84
N THR A 140 19.29 -3.51 21.16
CA THR A 140 18.60 -4.68 21.74
C THR A 140 19.50 -5.91 21.86
N ASP A 141 20.79 -5.78 21.60
CA ASP A 141 21.81 -6.82 21.65
C ASP A 141 21.54 -8.00 20.68
N VAL A 142 20.95 -7.71 19.52
CA VAL A 142 20.72 -8.68 18.44
C VAL A 142 21.90 -8.65 17.49
N ASP A 143 22.60 -9.77 17.35
CA ASP A 143 23.68 -9.94 16.37
C ASP A 143 23.30 -11.02 15.34
N PRO A 144 22.99 -10.65 14.10
CA PRO A 144 22.58 -11.60 13.05
C PRO A 144 23.66 -12.63 12.68
N LYS A 145 24.89 -12.48 13.16
CA LYS A 145 25.95 -13.48 13.05
C LYS A 145 25.79 -14.61 14.09
N HIS A 146 25.22 -14.31 15.24
CA HIS A 146 25.13 -15.21 16.39
C HIS A 146 23.71 -15.68 16.66
N GLU A 147 22.71 -15.02 16.10
CA GLU A 147 21.31 -15.43 16.18
C GLU A 147 20.55 -15.10 14.89
N ASN A 148 19.57 -15.94 14.55
CA ASN A 148 18.69 -15.70 13.41
C ASN A 148 17.60 -14.70 13.81
N PRO A 149 17.54 -13.50 13.21
CA PRO A 149 16.57 -12.49 13.60
C PRO A 149 15.15 -12.91 13.24
N GLU A 150 14.22 -12.62 14.15
CA GLU A 150 12.80 -12.89 13.97
C GLU A 150 12.21 -11.97 12.88
N LEU A 151 11.35 -12.55 12.08
CA LEU A 151 10.56 -11.86 11.05
C LEU A 151 9.11 -11.74 11.46
N THR A 152 8.50 -10.64 11.04
CA THR A 152 7.05 -10.48 11.10
C THR A 152 6.54 -9.99 9.76
N THR A 153 5.27 -10.26 9.49
CA THR A 153 4.60 -9.64 8.36
C THR A 153 4.40 -8.16 8.67
N SER A 154 4.46 -7.31 7.65
CA SER A 154 4.19 -5.90 7.85
C SER A 154 2.72 -5.68 8.20
N GLU A 155 2.46 -4.56 8.83
CA GLU A 155 1.11 -4.19 9.20
C GLU A 155 0.19 -4.03 7.98
N PRO A 156 -1.12 -4.34 8.11
CA PRO A 156 -2.07 -4.47 7.01
C PRO A 156 -2.41 -3.16 6.29
N TYR A 157 -1.90 -2.04 6.77
CA TYR A 157 -2.21 -0.71 6.24
C TYR A 157 -1.17 -0.16 5.30
N VAL A 158 -0.17 -0.93 4.95
CA VAL A 158 0.76 -0.52 3.90
C VAL A 158 0.00 -0.60 2.58
N MET A 159 -0.72 0.46 2.32
CA MET A 159 -1.50 0.56 1.11
C MET A 159 -0.60 1.00 -0.02
N GLY A 160 -0.31 0.07 -0.90
CA GLY A 160 0.13 0.34 -2.24
C GLY A 160 1.50 0.98 -2.45
N SER A 161 2.27 1.29 -1.42
CA SER A 161 3.47 2.09 -1.59
C SER A 161 4.59 1.43 -2.41
N HIS A 162 4.69 0.13 -2.37
CA HIS A 162 5.63 -0.60 -3.21
C HIS A 162 4.89 -1.41 -4.28
N ALA A 163 3.59 -1.27 -4.31
CA ALA A 163 2.81 -2.04 -5.21
C ALA A 163 2.96 -1.44 -6.58
N THR A 164 3.38 -2.08 -7.30
CA THR A 164 3.18 -2.07 -8.69
C THR A 164 1.71 -2.26 -8.97
N GLY A 165 1.09 -1.27 -9.52
CA GLY A 165 -0.24 -1.40 -10.02
C GLY A 165 -1.33 -0.60 -9.33
N SER A 166 -1.26 -0.34 -8.03
CA SER A 166 -2.27 0.47 -7.34
C SER A 166 -1.95 1.97 -7.36
N GLY A 167 -2.93 2.80 -7.60
CA GLY A 167 -2.79 4.25 -7.61
C GLY A 167 -3.69 4.96 -8.60
N ALA A 168 -3.41 6.23 -8.87
CA ALA A 168 -4.14 6.98 -9.87
C ALA A 168 -3.84 6.48 -11.29
N TRP A 169 -4.86 6.40 -12.11
CA TRP A 169 -4.68 6.01 -13.50
C TRP A 169 -4.16 7.18 -14.33
N CYS A 170 -2.95 7.04 -14.82
CA CYS A 170 -2.26 8.02 -15.65
C CYS A 170 -2.05 7.48 -17.07
N SER A 171 -2.03 8.39 -18.04
CA SER A 171 -1.58 8.08 -19.41
C SER A 171 -0.12 7.65 -19.43
N GLY A 172 0.19 6.67 -20.28
CA GLY A 172 1.55 6.38 -20.71
C GLY A 172 2.03 7.34 -21.81
N PRO A 173 3.16 7.01 -22.48
CA PRO A 173 3.60 7.73 -23.69
C PRO A 173 2.55 7.62 -24.81
N GLU A 174 2.42 8.69 -25.59
CA GLU A 174 1.41 8.81 -26.64
C GLU A 174 1.55 7.75 -27.75
N ASP A 175 2.79 7.37 -28.06
CA ASP A 175 3.14 6.43 -29.12
C ASP A 175 2.88 4.95 -28.79
N VAL A 176 2.67 4.63 -27.50
CA VAL A 176 2.42 3.26 -27.05
C VAL A 176 1.11 3.08 -26.28
N SER A 177 0.48 4.16 -25.86
CA SER A 177 -0.78 4.10 -25.12
C SER A 177 -1.97 3.84 -26.03
N PRO A 178 -2.87 2.91 -25.66
CA PRO A 178 -4.15 2.80 -26.35
C PRO A 178 -4.90 4.13 -26.27
N PRO A 179 -5.62 4.55 -27.34
CA PRO A 179 -6.36 5.82 -27.33
C PRO A 179 -7.33 5.96 -26.16
N GLU A 180 -7.99 4.88 -25.74
CA GLU A 180 -8.92 4.84 -24.63
C GLU A 180 -8.26 5.01 -23.26
N TYR A 181 -6.92 4.89 -23.17
CA TYR A 181 -6.12 5.04 -21.95
C TYR A 181 -5.16 6.23 -22.02
N PHE A 182 -5.38 7.13 -22.98
CA PHE A 182 -4.58 8.32 -23.18
C PHE A 182 -5.43 9.59 -23.02
N TRP A 183 -5.13 10.37 -21.99
CA TRP A 183 -5.86 11.60 -21.64
C TRP A 183 -5.15 12.88 -22.10
N GLY A 184 -4.44 12.79 -23.22
CA GLY A 184 -3.86 13.93 -23.93
C GLY A 184 -2.37 14.17 -23.66
N TYR A 185 -1.87 13.87 -22.49
CA TYR A 185 -0.45 14.07 -22.14
C TYR A 185 0.09 12.89 -21.33
N ASN A 186 1.36 12.57 -21.54
CA ASN A 186 2.03 11.55 -20.74
C ASN A 186 1.96 11.89 -19.25
N ARG A 187 1.67 10.91 -18.39
CA ARG A 187 1.47 11.08 -16.92
C ARG A 187 0.30 11.99 -16.52
N MET A 188 -0.52 12.46 -17.43
CA MET A 188 -1.77 13.12 -17.08
C MET A 188 -2.78 12.09 -16.60
N MET A 189 -3.46 12.41 -15.51
CA MET A 189 -4.55 11.60 -14.96
C MET A 189 -5.84 11.78 -15.73
N THR A 190 -6.91 11.11 -15.31
CA THR A 190 -8.24 11.26 -15.88
C THR A 190 -8.89 12.63 -15.59
N ILE A 191 -8.22 13.47 -14.85
CA ILE A 191 -8.58 14.87 -14.60
C ILE A 191 -7.61 15.74 -15.38
N GLU A 192 -8.15 16.60 -16.24
CA GLU A 192 -7.36 17.49 -17.08
C GLU A 192 -6.46 18.42 -16.23
N GLY A 193 -5.20 18.51 -16.61
CA GLY A 193 -4.20 19.31 -15.90
C GLY A 193 -3.65 18.70 -14.62
N LEU A 194 -4.11 17.52 -14.21
CA LEU A 194 -3.57 16.81 -13.06
C LEU A 194 -2.59 15.73 -13.53
N PHE A 195 -1.36 15.83 -13.06
CA PHE A 195 -0.25 14.93 -13.43
C PHE A 195 0.21 14.12 -12.23
N GLY A 196 0.65 12.89 -12.46
CA GLY A 196 1.13 11.99 -11.41
C GLY A 196 2.50 11.40 -11.68
N ALA A 197 3.19 11.03 -10.62
CA ALA A 197 4.50 10.40 -10.68
C ALA A 197 4.78 9.53 -9.44
N GLY A 198 5.65 8.56 -9.60
CA GLY A 198 6.12 7.68 -8.54
C GLY A 198 5.05 6.70 -8.05
N ASP A 199 5.18 6.27 -6.80
CA ASP A 199 4.31 5.25 -6.21
C ASP A 199 2.83 5.64 -6.07
N ALA A 200 2.50 6.91 -6.33
CA ALA A 200 1.11 7.38 -6.36
C ALA A 200 0.38 7.02 -7.65
N VAL A 201 1.10 6.58 -8.68
CA VAL A 201 0.57 6.23 -10.00
C VAL A 201 0.36 4.72 -10.10
N GLY A 202 -0.84 4.31 -10.49
CA GLY A 202 -1.17 2.92 -10.75
C GLY A 202 -0.66 2.41 -12.09
N GLY A 203 -0.47 1.09 -12.19
CA GLY A 203 -0.04 0.43 -13.42
C GLY A 203 1.46 0.53 -13.72
N THR A 204 2.24 1.18 -12.87
CA THR A 204 3.69 1.26 -13.02
C THR A 204 4.40 0.21 -12.17
N PRO A 205 5.55 -0.32 -12.63
CA PRO A 205 6.37 -1.16 -11.77
C PRO A 205 6.90 -0.34 -10.59
N HIS A 206 7.31 -1.04 -9.55
CA HIS A 206 7.89 -0.47 -8.35
C HIS A 206 8.91 0.64 -8.68
N ALA A 207 8.57 1.86 -8.32
CA ALA A 207 9.30 3.02 -8.79
C ALA A 207 10.58 3.27 -8.00
N PHE A 208 10.64 2.95 -6.70
CA PHE A 208 11.72 3.34 -5.81
C PHE A 208 12.14 4.82 -6.03
N SER A 209 13.30 5.21 -5.56
CA SER A 209 13.81 6.57 -5.78
C SER A 209 14.10 6.85 -7.26
N SER A 210 14.80 5.93 -7.94
CA SER A 210 15.18 6.12 -9.36
C SER A 210 13.98 6.20 -10.30
N GLY A 211 13.01 5.32 -10.12
CA GLY A 211 11.77 5.35 -10.89
C GLY A 211 10.92 6.58 -10.59
N SER A 212 10.81 6.97 -9.31
CA SER A 212 10.08 8.17 -8.91
C SER A 212 10.69 9.45 -9.49
N PHE A 213 12.02 9.56 -9.52
CA PHE A 213 12.70 10.67 -10.19
C PHE A 213 12.47 10.67 -11.70
N THR A 214 12.53 9.50 -12.33
CA THR A 214 12.26 9.36 -13.78
C THR A 214 10.84 9.78 -14.11
N GLU A 215 9.85 9.29 -13.37
CA GLU A 215 8.45 9.63 -13.58
C GLU A 215 8.16 11.09 -13.26
N GLY A 216 8.76 11.65 -12.20
CA GLY A 216 8.67 13.07 -11.88
C GLY A 216 9.19 13.94 -13.02
N ARG A 217 10.30 13.53 -13.67
CA ARG A 217 10.83 14.21 -14.84
C ARG A 217 9.89 14.12 -16.06
N LEU A 218 9.30 12.95 -16.30
CA LEU A 218 8.33 12.75 -17.38
C LEU A 218 7.07 13.59 -17.16
N SER A 219 6.54 13.56 -15.95
CA SER A 219 5.38 14.33 -15.52
C SER A 219 5.61 15.84 -15.68
N ALA A 220 6.76 16.33 -15.20
CA ALA A 220 7.11 17.75 -15.32
C ALA A 220 7.23 18.21 -16.78
N LYS A 221 7.89 17.41 -17.65
CA LYS A 221 7.98 17.73 -19.08
C LYS A 221 6.60 17.77 -19.75
N ALA A 222 5.72 16.84 -19.40
CA ALA A 222 4.37 16.80 -19.94
C ALA A 222 3.52 17.99 -19.45
N ALA A 223 3.68 18.38 -18.19
CA ALA A 223 3.03 19.57 -17.63
C ALA A 223 3.51 20.86 -18.29
N CYS A 224 4.82 21.00 -18.56
CA CYS A 224 5.35 22.14 -19.34
C CYS A 224 4.72 22.18 -20.74
N ARG A 225 4.70 21.04 -21.46
CA ARG A 225 4.07 20.96 -22.78
C ARG A 225 2.57 21.35 -22.72
N TYR A 226 1.86 20.89 -21.70
CA TYR A 226 0.46 21.26 -21.47
C TYR A 226 0.27 22.78 -21.38
N ILE A 227 1.17 23.47 -20.66
CA ILE A 227 1.17 24.92 -20.52
C ILE A 227 1.54 25.60 -21.85
N ASP A 228 2.59 25.13 -22.54
CA ASP A 228 3.06 25.65 -23.81
C ASP A 228 1.99 25.54 -24.93
N ASP A 229 1.17 24.50 -24.85
CA ASP A 229 -0.01 24.30 -25.75
C ASP A 229 -1.21 25.22 -25.38
N GLY A 230 -1.02 26.19 -24.47
CA GLY A 230 -2.04 27.14 -24.04
C GLY A 230 -3.13 26.55 -23.13
N LYS A 231 -2.90 25.37 -22.60
CA LYS A 231 -3.86 24.71 -21.68
C LYS A 231 -3.78 25.34 -20.29
N GLY A 232 -4.95 25.48 -19.67
CA GLY A 232 -5.04 26.11 -18.36
C GLY A 232 -4.99 27.65 -18.38
N GLU A 233 -4.91 28.28 -19.56
CA GLU A 233 -5.02 29.73 -19.68
C GLU A 233 -6.39 30.22 -19.17
N GLY A 234 -6.37 31.36 -18.45
CA GLY A 234 -7.62 31.98 -17.95
C GLY A 234 -8.20 31.32 -16.68
N ILE A 235 -7.56 30.28 -16.14
CA ILE A 235 -7.99 29.69 -14.86
C ILE A 235 -7.61 30.63 -13.72
N VAL A 236 -8.62 31.25 -13.11
CA VAL A 236 -8.45 32.12 -11.94
C VAL A 236 -9.17 31.52 -10.75
N VAL A 237 -8.42 31.27 -9.67
CA VAL A 237 -9.02 30.85 -8.41
C VAL A 237 -9.48 32.09 -7.66
N SER A 238 -10.80 32.23 -7.40
CA SER A 238 -11.35 33.37 -6.70
C SER A 238 -10.90 33.43 -5.23
N ASP A 239 -10.78 34.65 -4.69
CA ASP A 239 -10.48 34.85 -3.26
C ASP A 239 -11.52 34.17 -2.35
N LYS A 240 -12.78 34.15 -2.77
CA LYS A 240 -13.83 33.41 -2.08
C LYS A 240 -13.46 31.92 -1.95
N ARG A 241 -13.07 31.29 -3.07
CA ARG A 241 -12.67 29.87 -3.06
C ARG A 241 -11.43 29.62 -2.22
N ILE A 242 -10.45 30.50 -2.26
CA ILE A 242 -9.26 30.44 -1.41
C ILE A 242 -9.63 30.47 0.06
N ASN A 243 -10.53 31.37 0.45
CA ASN A 243 -10.96 31.50 1.84
C ASN A 243 -11.76 30.27 2.31
N GLU A 244 -12.69 29.74 1.49
CA GLU A 244 -13.40 28.47 1.78
C GLU A 244 -12.43 27.32 2.02
N LEU A 245 -11.39 27.20 1.20
CA LEU A 245 -10.36 26.16 1.38
C LEU A 245 -9.55 26.36 2.65
N LYS A 246 -9.20 27.61 3.00
CA LYS A 246 -8.51 27.93 4.26
C LYS A 246 -9.38 27.58 5.46
N GLU A 247 -10.65 27.95 5.45
CA GLU A 247 -11.60 27.59 6.51
C GLU A 247 -11.68 26.07 6.69
N LYS A 248 -11.82 25.34 5.59
CA LYS A 248 -11.80 23.87 5.60
C LYS A 248 -10.51 23.32 6.21
N ILE A 249 -9.35 23.84 5.79
CA ILE A 249 -8.03 23.36 6.23
C ILE A 249 -7.83 23.59 7.74
N TYR A 250 -8.22 24.75 8.23
CA TYR A 250 -7.99 25.13 9.63
C TYR A 250 -9.13 24.73 10.59
N LYS A 251 -10.21 24.14 10.08
CA LYS A 251 -11.36 23.69 10.90
C LYS A 251 -10.96 22.88 12.15
N PRO A 252 -10.02 21.91 12.08
CA PRO A 252 -9.61 21.18 13.29
C PRO A 252 -8.98 22.07 14.38
N MET A 253 -8.25 23.12 14.00
CA MET A 253 -7.67 24.05 14.97
C MET A 253 -8.74 24.94 15.61
N GLU A 254 -9.72 25.37 14.84
CA GLU A 254 -10.86 26.13 15.37
C GLU A 254 -11.70 25.26 16.31
N HIS A 255 -11.94 24.01 15.99
CA HIS A 255 -12.61 23.05 16.86
C HIS A 255 -11.89 22.91 18.21
N TYR A 256 -10.56 22.75 18.18
CA TYR A 256 -9.78 22.70 19.40
C TYR A 256 -9.94 23.99 20.25
N LYS A 257 -9.83 25.18 19.65
CA LYS A 257 -9.98 26.46 20.36
C LYS A 257 -11.32 26.58 21.04
N ILE A 258 -12.41 26.12 20.40
CA ILE A 258 -13.77 26.21 20.95
C ILE A 258 -13.94 25.30 22.18
N TYR A 259 -13.50 24.03 22.05
CA TYR A 259 -13.87 22.98 23.01
C TYR A 259 -12.76 22.58 23.99
N ARG A 260 -11.54 23.10 23.87
CA ARG A 260 -10.38 22.64 24.66
C ARG A 260 -10.57 22.72 26.20
N ASN A 261 -11.44 23.58 26.68
CA ASN A 261 -11.69 23.74 28.10
C ASN A 261 -12.88 22.89 28.63
N GLU A 262 -13.55 22.15 27.76
CA GLU A 262 -14.70 21.31 28.11
C GLU A 262 -14.28 19.87 28.43
N VAL A 263 -13.35 19.72 29.37
CA VAL A 263 -12.82 18.42 29.79
C VAL A 263 -13.73 17.79 30.83
N VAL A 264 -14.11 16.51 30.64
CA VAL A 264 -15.01 15.81 31.56
C VAL A 264 -14.24 15.09 32.65
N ALA A 265 -13.18 14.37 32.31
CA ALA A 265 -12.33 13.66 33.27
C ALA A 265 -10.95 13.41 32.65
N GLY A 266 -9.88 13.72 33.35
CA GLY A 266 -8.53 13.63 32.85
C GLY A 266 -8.37 14.40 31.52
N ASP A 267 -7.90 13.74 30.47
CA ASP A 267 -7.68 14.36 29.16
C ASP A 267 -8.79 14.04 28.15
N VAL A 268 -9.97 13.55 28.62
CA VAL A 268 -11.08 13.16 27.75
C VAL A 268 -11.97 14.37 27.45
N ASN A 269 -12.04 14.76 26.19
CA ASN A 269 -12.98 15.76 25.70
C ASN A 269 -14.11 15.10 24.91
N PRO A 270 -15.39 15.31 25.29
CA PRO A 270 -16.53 14.66 24.62
C PRO A 270 -16.89 15.29 23.27
N ASN A 271 -16.36 16.47 22.96
CA ASN A 271 -16.78 17.27 21.81
C ASN A 271 -15.87 17.10 20.59
N TYR A 272 -14.69 16.47 20.77
CA TYR A 272 -13.78 16.20 19.66
C TYR A 272 -12.98 14.93 19.86
N ILE A 273 -12.39 14.45 18.77
CA ILE A 273 -11.37 13.41 18.77
C ILE A 273 -10.03 14.00 18.30
N ASN A 274 -8.92 13.54 18.86
CA ASN A 274 -7.62 13.90 18.35
C ASN A 274 -7.20 12.98 17.18
N PRO A 275 -6.22 13.37 16.35
CA PRO A 275 -5.79 12.59 15.21
C PRO A 275 -5.33 11.17 15.56
N ARG A 276 -4.72 10.97 16.73
CA ARG A 276 -4.26 9.65 17.19
C ARG A 276 -5.42 8.70 17.46
N GLN A 277 -6.44 9.17 18.19
CA GLN A 277 -7.64 8.38 18.44
C GLN A 277 -8.34 7.97 17.15
N GLY A 278 -8.44 8.89 16.19
CA GLY A 278 -9.02 8.58 14.89
C GLY A 278 -8.17 7.57 14.09
N LEU A 279 -6.85 7.68 14.14
CA LEU A 279 -5.95 6.74 13.48
C LEU A 279 -6.08 5.33 14.06
N ASP A 280 -6.06 5.19 15.37
CA ASP A 280 -6.19 3.89 16.05
C ASP A 280 -7.53 3.21 15.70
N ARG A 281 -8.62 3.99 15.60
CA ARG A 281 -9.93 3.50 15.14
C ARG A 281 -9.91 3.04 13.68
N LEU A 282 -9.31 3.82 12.78
CA LEU A 282 -9.18 3.45 11.37
C LEU A 282 -8.37 2.17 11.22
N GLN A 283 -7.25 2.07 11.90
CA GLN A 283 -6.39 0.89 11.88
C GLN A 283 -7.15 -0.35 12.33
N LYS A 284 -7.82 -0.27 13.49
CA LYS A 284 -8.61 -1.40 13.99
C LYS A 284 -9.74 -1.82 13.04
N LEU A 285 -10.41 -0.85 12.43
CA LEU A 285 -11.45 -1.12 11.44
C LEU A 285 -10.91 -1.87 10.23
N MET A 286 -9.81 -1.38 9.67
CA MET A 286 -9.18 -2.03 8.51
C MET A 286 -8.65 -3.41 8.85
N ASP A 287 -8.08 -3.59 10.04
CA ASP A 287 -7.61 -4.87 10.52
C ASP A 287 -8.74 -5.91 10.60
N GLU A 288 -9.83 -5.58 11.29
CA GLU A 288 -10.92 -6.51 11.56
C GLU A 288 -11.78 -6.84 10.32
N TYR A 289 -12.04 -5.86 9.45
CA TYR A 289 -13.03 -6.03 8.37
C TYR A 289 -12.41 -6.13 6.98
N CYS A 290 -11.25 -5.55 6.78
CA CYS A 290 -10.65 -5.43 5.45
C CYS A 290 -9.45 -6.36 5.24
N GLY A 291 -9.29 -7.37 6.07
CA GLY A 291 -8.25 -8.38 5.95
C GLY A 291 -6.90 -7.92 6.49
N GLY A 292 -6.85 -7.55 7.78
CA GLY A 292 -5.61 -7.21 8.45
C GLY A 292 -4.91 -8.41 9.10
N ALA A 293 -3.84 -8.11 9.84
CA ALA A 293 -2.97 -9.13 10.42
C ALA A 293 -3.68 -10.01 11.44
N THR A 294 -4.55 -9.44 12.29
CA THR A 294 -5.25 -10.21 13.33
C THR A 294 -6.27 -11.19 12.78
N VAL A 295 -6.70 -11.03 11.54
CA VAL A 295 -7.57 -11.97 10.82
C VAL A 295 -6.79 -12.74 9.74
N SER A 296 -5.48 -12.82 9.87
CA SER A 296 -4.57 -13.54 8.93
C SER A 296 -4.74 -13.06 7.49
N TYR A 297 -4.95 -11.76 7.31
CA TYR A 297 -5.17 -11.08 6.01
C TYR A 297 -6.39 -11.59 5.24
N MET A 298 -7.33 -12.25 5.91
CA MET A 298 -8.53 -12.81 5.29
C MET A 298 -9.74 -11.89 5.47
N THR A 299 -10.50 -11.71 4.40
CA THR A 299 -11.78 -11.00 4.41
C THR A 299 -12.78 -11.68 3.49
N ASN A 300 -14.01 -11.19 3.46
CA ASN A 300 -15.07 -11.66 2.57
C ASN A 300 -16.06 -10.52 2.30
N GLU A 301 -17.00 -10.74 1.38
CA GLU A 301 -17.97 -9.71 1.00
C GLU A 301 -18.78 -9.17 2.19
N LYS A 302 -19.16 -10.03 3.13
CA LYS A 302 -19.92 -9.62 4.31
C LYS A 302 -19.09 -8.71 5.24
N LEU A 303 -17.83 -9.08 5.52
CA LEU A 303 -16.93 -8.27 6.35
C LEU A 303 -16.62 -6.94 5.67
N LEU A 304 -16.30 -6.94 4.38
CA LEU A 304 -16.05 -5.73 3.61
C LEU A 304 -17.27 -4.78 3.59
N SER A 305 -18.48 -5.33 3.44
CA SER A 305 -19.73 -4.54 3.53
C SER A 305 -19.91 -3.89 4.90
N ILE A 306 -19.56 -4.59 5.98
CA ILE A 306 -19.57 -4.02 7.33
C ILE A 306 -18.48 -2.94 7.45
N GLY A 307 -17.29 -3.22 6.93
CA GLY A 307 -16.17 -2.28 6.90
C GLY A 307 -16.57 -0.96 6.23
N LEU A 308 -17.17 -1.00 5.04
CA LEU A 308 -17.65 0.20 4.33
C LEU A 308 -18.67 1.01 5.15
N LYS A 309 -19.63 0.33 5.79
CA LYS A 309 -20.60 1.00 6.67
C LYS A 309 -19.91 1.69 7.85
N LYS A 310 -18.92 1.05 8.44
CA LYS A 310 -18.15 1.61 9.56
C LYS A 310 -17.25 2.78 9.12
N LEU A 311 -16.64 2.69 7.92
CA LEU A 311 -15.91 3.81 7.33
C LEU A 311 -16.82 5.02 7.11
N LYS A 312 -18.03 4.81 6.61
CA LYS A 312 -19.01 5.90 6.45
C LYS A 312 -19.40 6.55 7.77
N VAL A 313 -19.62 5.78 8.83
CA VAL A 313 -19.87 6.33 10.18
C VAL A 313 -18.63 7.08 10.70
N MET A 314 -17.44 6.55 10.43
CA MET A 314 -16.21 7.22 10.83
C MET A 314 -16.02 8.57 10.12
N GLU A 315 -16.49 8.75 8.89
CA GLU A 315 -16.46 10.02 8.18
C GLU A 315 -17.15 11.15 8.97
N GLU A 316 -18.29 10.83 9.63
CA GLU A 316 -18.99 11.78 10.50
C GLU A 316 -18.15 12.16 11.74
N ASP A 317 -17.37 11.22 12.26
CA ASP A 317 -16.47 11.48 13.38
C ASP A 317 -15.25 12.33 12.99
N LEU A 318 -14.76 12.17 11.76
CA LEU A 318 -13.65 12.98 11.23
C LEU A 318 -14.01 14.47 11.14
N GLU A 319 -15.29 14.81 11.01
CA GLU A 319 -15.77 16.19 11.10
C GLU A 319 -15.54 16.82 12.48
N LYS A 320 -15.32 15.99 13.52
CA LYS A 320 -15.06 16.39 14.90
C LYS A 320 -13.56 16.36 15.26
N LEU A 321 -12.68 16.21 14.29
CA LEU A 321 -11.24 16.26 14.54
C LEU A 321 -10.85 17.62 15.12
N ALA A 322 -9.97 17.59 16.13
CA ALA A 322 -9.37 18.77 16.70
C ALA A 322 -7.83 18.69 16.65
N ALA A 323 -7.20 19.84 16.49
CA ALA A 323 -5.74 19.95 16.42
C ALA A 323 -5.27 21.14 17.26
N SER A 324 -4.39 20.89 18.22
CA SER A 324 -3.85 21.91 19.14
C SER A 324 -2.82 22.83 18.49
N ASP A 325 -2.14 22.33 17.46
CA ASP A 325 -1.08 23.00 16.73
C ASP A 325 -0.98 22.54 15.27
N PHE A 326 -0.03 23.08 14.52
CA PHE A 326 0.16 22.73 13.12
C PHE A 326 0.64 21.29 12.88
N HIS A 327 1.33 20.69 13.85
CA HIS A 327 1.73 19.30 13.75
C HIS A 327 0.51 18.37 13.83
N GLU A 328 -0.36 18.61 14.81
CA GLU A 328 -1.63 17.88 14.91
C GLU A 328 -2.56 18.18 13.74
N LEU A 329 -2.57 19.40 13.21
CA LEU A 329 -3.32 19.75 12.01
C LEU A 329 -2.85 18.90 10.80
N LEU A 330 -1.54 18.76 10.62
CA LEU A 330 -1.00 17.87 9.61
C LEU A 330 -1.47 16.43 9.82
N ARG A 331 -1.43 15.92 11.06
CA ARG A 331 -1.89 14.57 11.40
C ARG A 331 -3.40 14.38 11.16
N ALA A 332 -4.20 15.38 11.41
CA ALA A 332 -5.64 15.37 11.13
C ALA A 332 -5.89 15.21 9.62
N TRP A 333 -5.17 15.96 8.78
CA TRP A 333 -5.28 15.83 7.32
C TRP A 333 -4.74 14.53 6.78
N GLU A 334 -3.63 14.03 7.31
CA GLU A 334 -3.13 12.69 6.99
C GLU A 334 -4.17 11.61 7.29
N LEU A 335 -4.86 11.71 8.41
CA LEU A 335 -5.93 10.78 8.78
C LEU A 335 -7.12 10.86 7.82
N MET A 336 -7.57 12.05 7.46
CA MET A 336 -8.65 12.22 6.48
C MET A 336 -8.30 11.59 5.14
N HIS A 337 -7.08 11.81 4.64
CA HIS A 337 -6.62 11.21 3.39
C HIS A 337 -6.48 9.69 3.48
N ARG A 338 -5.99 9.17 4.62
CA ARG A 338 -5.94 7.72 4.88
C ARG A 338 -7.32 7.09 4.92
N HIS A 339 -8.29 7.78 5.49
CA HIS A 339 -9.68 7.32 5.48
C HIS A 339 -10.22 7.20 4.04
N ARG A 340 -10.00 8.21 3.19
CA ARG A 340 -10.37 8.15 1.76
C ARG A 340 -9.70 6.98 1.04
N THR A 341 -8.42 6.78 1.30
CA THR A 341 -7.68 5.65 0.72
C THR A 341 -8.23 4.31 1.21
N ALA A 342 -8.53 4.20 2.51
CA ALA A 342 -9.09 2.99 3.11
C ALA A 342 -10.47 2.61 2.51
N GLU A 343 -11.32 3.61 2.29
CA GLU A 343 -12.60 3.43 1.60
C GLU A 343 -12.41 2.91 0.17
N CYS A 344 -11.53 3.54 -0.60
CA CYS A 344 -11.21 3.13 -1.96
C CYS A 344 -10.65 1.70 -2.03
N VAL A 345 -9.70 1.35 -1.16
CA VAL A 345 -9.15 -0.01 -1.05
C VAL A 345 -10.23 -1.03 -0.72
N THR A 346 -11.13 -0.69 0.20
CA THR A 346 -12.23 -1.59 0.59
C THR A 346 -13.20 -1.82 -0.55
N GLN A 347 -13.54 -0.76 -1.31
CA GLN A 347 -14.37 -0.85 -2.53
C GLN A 347 -13.73 -1.79 -3.57
N HIS A 348 -12.44 -1.60 -3.87
CA HIS A 348 -11.72 -2.43 -4.83
C HIS A 348 -11.63 -3.89 -4.37
N THR A 349 -11.28 -4.12 -3.08
CA THR A 349 -11.21 -5.47 -2.51
C THR A 349 -12.57 -6.17 -2.55
N MET A 350 -13.68 -5.45 -2.33
CA MET A 350 -15.03 -5.99 -2.43
C MET A 350 -15.43 -6.27 -3.88
N PHE A 351 -15.02 -5.41 -4.81
CA PHE A 351 -15.36 -5.55 -6.22
C PHE A 351 -14.68 -6.74 -6.88
N ARG A 352 -13.37 -6.99 -6.61
CA ARG A 352 -12.63 -8.14 -7.13
C ARG A 352 -13.01 -9.41 -6.40
N LYS A 353 -13.56 -10.39 -7.10
CA LYS A 353 -14.07 -11.64 -6.53
C LYS A 353 -13.13 -12.83 -6.81
N GLU A 354 -11.88 -12.68 -6.40
CA GLU A 354 -10.84 -13.71 -6.47
C GLU A 354 -9.74 -13.43 -5.44
N THR A 355 -8.89 -14.41 -5.17
CA THR A 355 -7.62 -14.23 -4.44
C THR A 355 -6.47 -14.30 -5.44
N ARG A 356 -6.00 -13.14 -5.90
CA ARG A 356 -4.90 -13.06 -6.88
C ARG A 356 -3.53 -13.05 -6.24
N TRP A 357 -3.40 -12.45 -5.06
CA TRP A 357 -2.14 -12.23 -4.35
C TRP A 357 -2.18 -12.86 -2.95
N PRO A 358 -2.15 -14.22 -2.85
CA PRO A 358 -2.08 -14.87 -1.54
C PRO A 358 -0.87 -14.40 -0.75
N GLY A 359 -1.03 -14.23 0.56
CA GLY A 359 0.00 -13.65 1.42
C GLY A 359 -0.07 -12.12 1.55
N TYR A 360 -0.82 -11.43 0.69
CA TYR A 360 -1.11 -10.01 0.84
C TYR A 360 -2.56 -9.77 1.30
N TYR A 361 -3.50 -10.51 0.78
CA TYR A 361 -4.87 -10.61 1.27
C TYR A 361 -5.55 -11.86 0.69
N TYR A 362 -6.61 -12.28 1.33
CA TYR A 362 -7.43 -13.41 0.89
C TYR A 362 -8.90 -13.02 0.86
N ARG A 363 -9.56 -13.37 -0.24
CA ARG A 363 -11.01 -13.40 -0.33
C ARG A 363 -11.48 -14.77 0.12
N GLY A 364 -11.85 -14.91 1.40
CA GLY A 364 -12.30 -16.19 1.96
C GLY A 364 -13.55 -16.78 1.29
N ASP A 365 -14.30 -15.93 0.58
CA ASP A 365 -15.44 -16.30 -0.27
C ASP A 365 -15.05 -16.55 -1.74
N ALA A 366 -13.78 -16.33 -2.13
CA ALA A 366 -13.25 -16.51 -3.48
C ALA A 366 -11.74 -16.77 -3.43
N MET A 367 -11.36 -17.93 -2.92
CA MET A 367 -9.97 -18.28 -2.59
C MET A 367 -9.07 -18.54 -3.80
N LYS A 368 -9.64 -18.81 -4.97
CA LYS A 368 -8.89 -19.16 -6.17
C LYS A 368 -8.73 -17.96 -7.10
N LEU A 369 -7.64 -17.97 -7.86
CA LEU A 369 -7.43 -17.11 -9.01
C LEU A 369 -8.47 -17.44 -10.08
N ASP A 370 -9.01 -16.41 -10.72
CA ASP A 370 -10.03 -16.53 -11.78
C ASP A 370 -9.67 -15.60 -12.94
N ASP A 371 -8.71 -16.04 -13.78
CA ASP A 371 -8.25 -15.26 -14.91
C ASP A 371 -9.32 -15.07 -15.99
N GLU A 372 -10.27 -16.01 -16.11
CA GLU A 372 -11.35 -15.90 -17.08
C GLU A 372 -12.20 -14.64 -16.81
N ASN A 373 -12.46 -14.32 -15.56
CA ASN A 373 -13.33 -13.21 -15.18
C ASN A 373 -12.57 -11.98 -14.66
N TRP A 374 -11.33 -12.16 -14.13
CA TRP A 374 -10.63 -11.15 -13.37
C TRP A 374 -9.21 -10.81 -13.86
N HIS A 375 -8.78 -11.32 -15.02
CA HIS A 375 -7.56 -10.82 -15.67
C HIS A 375 -7.83 -9.43 -16.28
N VAL A 376 -8.16 -8.49 -15.42
CA VAL A 376 -8.56 -7.11 -15.75
C VAL A 376 -7.96 -6.14 -14.74
N LEU A 377 -7.87 -4.87 -15.13
CA LEU A 377 -7.65 -3.78 -14.20
C LEU A 377 -8.98 -3.44 -13.52
N THR A 378 -9.00 -3.42 -12.20
CA THR A 378 -10.12 -2.84 -11.46
C THR A 378 -9.96 -1.34 -11.41
N VAL A 379 -11.00 -0.60 -11.67
CA VAL A 379 -10.96 0.86 -11.73
C VAL A 379 -12.10 1.43 -10.90
N SER A 380 -11.81 2.47 -10.15
CA SER A 380 -12.82 3.23 -9.41
C SER A 380 -12.75 4.71 -9.74
N ARG A 381 -13.88 5.37 -9.54
CA ARG A 381 -13.99 6.83 -9.47
C ARG A 381 -14.91 7.18 -8.31
N ARG A 382 -14.44 8.04 -7.42
CA ARG A 382 -15.29 8.68 -6.43
C ARG A 382 -15.85 9.98 -7.01
N ASP A 383 -17.14 10.14 -6.96
CA ASP A 383 -17.79 11.40 -7.33
C ASP A 383 -17.46 12.48 -6.29
N PRO A 384 -16.89 13.63 -6.67
CA PRO A 384 -16.48 14.68 -5.72
C PRO A 384 -17.64 15.31 -4.96
N ASP A 385 -18.83 15.36 -5.55
CA ASP A 385 -20.00 16.04 -5.00
C ASP A 385 -20.82 15.11 -4.09
N THR A 386 -21.06 13.87 -4.54
CA THR A 386 -21.91 12.90 -3.82
C THR A 386 -21.11 11.98 -2.90
N GLY A 387 -19.82 11.80 -3.17
CA GLY A 387 -18.97 10.83 -2.49
C GLY A 387 -19.20 9.38 -2.91
N GLU A 388 -20.07 9.11 -3.88
CA GLU A 388 -20.36 7.76 -4.33
C GLU A 388 -19.27 7.21 -5.24
N TYR A 389 -19.03 5.90 -5.15
CA TYR A 389 -18.07 5.18 -5.96
C TYR A 389 -18.73 4.50 -7.14
N THR A 390 -18.14 4.66 -8.33
CA THR A 390 -18.39 3.79 -9.48
C THR A 390 -17.20 2.84 -9.63
N MET A 391 -17.49 1.56 -9.92
CA MET A 391 -16.47 0.52 -10.14
C MET A 391 -16.62 -0.05 -11.53
N GLU A 392 -15.50 -0.25 -12.22
CA GLU A 392 -15.48 -0.82 -13.57
C GLU A 392 -14.30 -1.78 -13.75
N LYS A 393 -14.41 -2.68 -14.73
CA LYS A 393 -13.32 -3.52 -15.22
C LYS A 393 -12.77 -2.91 -16.49
N ALA A 394 -11.46 -2.73 -16.57
CA ALA A 394 -10.80 -2.31 -17.79
C ALA A 394 -9.88 -3.45 -18.29
N PRO A 395 -9.86 -3.73 -19.59
CA PRO A 395 -8.99 -4.74 -20.17
C PRO A 395 -7.51 -4.44 -19.91
N VAL A 396 -6.72 -5.47 -19.68
CA VAL A 396 -5.26 -5.36 -19.70
C VAL A 396 -4.81 -5.20 -21.14
N TYR A 397 -3.98 -4.19 -21.40
CA TYR A 397 -3.41 -3.98 -22.72
C TYR A 397 -2.04 -4.62 -22.83
N HIS A 398 -1.85 -5.44 -23.86
CA HIS A 398 -0.59 -6.10 -24.15
C HIS A 398 0.14 -5.33 -25.26
N LEU A 399 1.35 -4.82 -24.94
CA LEU A 399 2.21 -4.12 -25.91
C LEU A 399 2.77 -5.07 -26.97
N VAL A 400 3.01 -6.32 -26.59
CA VAL A 400 3.47 -7.38 -27.47
C VAL A 400 2.30 -8.33 -27.73
N LYS A 401 1.99 -8.57 -29.00
CA LYS A 401 0.93 -9.51 -29.35
C LYS A 401 1.42 -10.94 -29.14
N ASP A 402 0.51 -11.82 -28.71
CA ASP A 402 0.82 -13.25 -28.55
C ASP A 402 1.34 -13.81 -29.89
N GLY A 403 2.59 -14.28 -29.89
CA GLY A 403 3.22 -14.90 -31.05
C GLY A 403 4.20 -14.02 -31.85
N GLU A 404 4.51 -12.80 -31.40
CA GLU A 404 5.59 -11.95 -31.94
C GLU A 404 6.86 -11.99 -31.10
#